data_82cd72bb87d5429a7ce258f8267187b7
#
_entry.id   82cd72bb87d5429a7ce258f8267187b7
#
_cell.length_a   1.000
_cell.length_b   1.000
_cell.length_c   1.000
_cell.angle_alpha   90.00
_cell.angle_beta   90.00
_cell.angle_gamma   90.00
#
_symmetry.space_group_name_H-M   'P 1'
#
loop_
_entity.id
_entity.type
_entity.pdbx_description
1 polymer ?
#
loop_
_entity_poly.entity_id
_entity_poly.type
_entity_poly.pdbx_seq_one_letter_code
_entity_poly.pdbx_strand_id
1 'polypeptide(L)'
;MAESYYKPCAEFYRCNELIEKYWESKQYDKCFAGHMELAEKGYPLAECQVGYFYLEGLGVEKDLPKAFYWTERAATHGDWDGQYNLGSFYEDGVGVAQDVEKAKYWYKAAAQQGHDLAIQKCREYRINYEI
;
A
#
# COMPACT_ATOMS: atom_id res chain seq x y z
N MET A 1 5.65 -20.07 7.94
CA MET A 1 6.33 -19.29 8.96
C MET A 1 6.09 -17.82 8.76
N ALA A 2 5.70 -17.14 9.79
CA ALA A 2 5.37 -15.73 9.69
C ALA A 2 6.53 -14.86 9.22
N GLU A 3 7.75 -15.20 9.58
CA GLU A 3 8.91 -14.41 9.19
C GLU A 3 9.21 -14.43 7.71
N SER A 4 8.57 -15.33 6.95
CA SER A 4 8.88 -15.47 5.53
C SER A 4 8.47 -14.26 4.70
N TYR A 5 7.51 -13.46 5.16
CA TYR A 5 7.08 -12.29 4.40
C TYR A 5 7.23 -10.98 5.15
N TYR A 6 7.96 -10.98 6.24
CA TYR A 6 8.23 -9.73 6.92
C TYR A 6 9.65 -9.68 7.44
N LYS A 7 10.60 -9.93 6.57
CA LYS A 7 12.01 -9.79 6.86
C LYS A 7 12.47 -8.40 6.51
N PRO A 8 13.24 -7.75 7.36
CA PRO A 8 13.92 -6.53 6.96
C PRO A 8 14.86 -6.83 5.79
N CYS A 9 14.86 -5.94 4.81
CA CYS A 9 15.69 -6.07 3.62
C CYS A 9 16.16 -4.68 3.22
N ALA A 10 17.01 -4.61 2.19
CA ALA A 10 17.54 -3.32 1.74
C ALA A 10 16.43 -2.33 1.41
N GLU A 11 15.35 -2.82 0.80
CA GLU A 11 14.18 -2.01 0.48
C GLU A 11 13.58 -1.37 1.73
N PHE A 12 13.35 -2.19 2.77
CA PHE A 12 12.78 -1.71 4.03
C PHE A 12 13.65 -0.63 4.64
N TYR A 13 14.95 -0.87 4.73
CA TYR A 13 15.88 0.09 5.32
C TYR A 13 15.95 1.37 4.52
N ARG A 14 15.96 1.28 3.20
CA ARG A 14 16.01 2.47 2.35
C ARG A 14 14.75 3.32 2.47
N CYS A 15 13.58 2.70 2.53
CA CYS A 15 12.34 3.45 2.73
C CYS A 15 12.33 4.13 4.08
N ASN A 16 12.78 3.44 5.13
CA ASN A 16 12.89 4.04 6.46
C ASN A 16 13.84 5.22 6.49
N GLU A 17 15.00 5.10 5.83
CA GLU A 17 15.95 6.19 5.75
C GLU A 17 15.33 7.43 5.11
N LEU A 18 14.55 7.25 4.04
CA LEU A 18 13.88 8.36 3.39
C LEU A 18 12.86 9.02 4.31
N ILE A 19 12.11 8.23 5.06
CA ILE A 19 11.12 8.74 6.00
C ILE A 19 11.82 9.52 7.12
N GLU A 20 12.84 8.93 7.73
CA GLU A 20 13.58 9.59 8.81
C GLU A 20 14.23 10.89 8.34
N LYS A 21 14.78 10.88 7.13
CA LYS A 21 15.51 12.03 6.62
C LYS A 21 14.61 13.17 6.15
N TYR A 22 13.52 12.83 5.48
CA TYR A 22 12.73 13.83 4.78
C TYR A 22 11.32 14.04 5.32
N TRP A 23 10.70 13.01 5.90
CA TRP A 23 9.31 13.10 6.35
C TRP A 23 9.14 14.07 7.52
N GLU A 24 9.95 13.90 8.56
CA GLU A 24 9.84 14.72 9.76
C GLU A 24 10.19 16.17 9.51
N SER A 25 11.10 16.43 8.59
CA SER A 25 11.48 17.80 8.21
C SER A 25 10.51 18.37 7.17
N LYS A 26 9.44 17.66 6.83
CA LYS A 26 8.40 18.06 5.88
C LYS A 26 8.93 18.32 4.47
N GLN A 27 10.00 17.65 4.10
CA GLN A 27 10.55 17.69 2.74
C GLN A 27 9.90 16.58 1.91
N TYR A 28 8.57 16.66 1.76
CA TYR A 28 7.79 15.61 1.12
C TYR A 28 8.16 15.38 -0.35
N ASP A 29 8.56 16.44 -1.06
CA ASP A 29 9.00 16.33 -2.44
C ASP A 29 10.22 15.43 -2.58
N LYS A 30 11.17 15.54 -1.67
CA LYS A 30 12.37 14.69 -1.66
C LYS A 30 12.06 13.28 -1.22
N CYS A 31 11.17 13.13 -0.24
CA CYS A 31 10.72 11.83 0.21
C CYS A 31 10.01 11.10 -0.93
N PHE A 32 9.12 11.80 -1.63
CA PHE A 32 8.43 11.24 -2.79
C PHE A 32 9.42 10.81 -3.88
N ALA A 33 10.36 11.69 -4.22
CA ALA A 33 11.31 11.39 -5.30
C ALA A 33 12.14 10.13 -4.98
N GLY A 34 12.57 10.00 -3.73
CA GLY A 34 13.32 8.81 -3.31
C GLY A 34 12.50 7.53 -3.37
N HIS A 35 11.26 7.60 -2.92
CA HIS A 35 10.37 6.44 -2.98
C HIS A 35 10.01 6.09 -4.43
N MET A 36 9.81 7.10 -5.29
CA MET A 36 9.53 6.86 -6.71
C MET A 36 10.68 6.12 -7.38
N GLU A 37 11.91 6.49 -7.07
CA GLU A 37 13.07 5.79 -7.62
C GLU A 37 13.06 4.31 -7.23
N LEU A 38 12.75 4.00 -5.97
CA LEU A 38 12.66 2.62 -5.51
C LEU A 38 11.44 1.90 -6.10
N ALA A 39 10.31 2.61 -6.22
CA ALA A 39 9.09 2.05 -6.80
C ALA A 39 9.29 1.67 -8.26
N GLU A 40 10.03 2.47 -9.01
CA GLU A 40 10.33 2.17 -10.42
C GLU A 40 11.19 0.92 -10.56
N LYS A 41 11.89 0.54 -9.51
CA LYS A 41 12.65 -0.71 -9.47
C LYS A 41 11.77 -1.90 -9.07
N GLY A 42 10.51 -1.67 -8.77
CA GLY A 42 9.56 -2.72 -8.45
C GLY A 42 9.49 -3.12 -6.98
N TYR A 43 9.99 -2.29 -6.08
CA TYR A 43 9.93 -2.57 -4.65
C TYR A 43 8.53 -2.30 -4.10
N PRO A 44 7.81 -3.34 -3.61
CA PRO A 44 6.41 -3.18 -3.21
C PRO A 44 6.18 -2.15 -2.12
N LEU A 45 7.07 -2.09 -1.12
CA LEU A 45 6.93 -1.13 -0.04
C LEU A 45 6.98 0.30 -0.57
N ALA A 46 7.92 0.57 -1.48
CA ALA A 46 8.05 1.89 -2.10
C ALA A 46 6.86 2.20 -3.01
N GLU A 47 6.36 1.20 -3.73
CA GLU A 47 5.17 1.37 -4.56
C GLU A 47 3.96 1.80 -3.72
N CYS A 48 3.79 1.15 -2.57
CA CYS A 48 2.72 1.50 -1.64
C CYS A 48 2.86 2.93 -1.14
N GLN A 49 4.07 3.35 -0.80
CA GLN A 49 4.34 4.71 -0.34
C GLN A 49 4.05 5.73 -1.43
N VAL A 50 4.46 5.45 -2.67
CA VAL A 50 4.17 6.35 -3.79
C VAL A 50 2.67 6.51 -3.98
N GLY A 51 1.92 5.41 -3.87
CA GLY A 51 0.46 5.48 -3.93
C GLY A 51 -0.11 6.42 -2.86
N TYR A 52 0.42 6.34 -1.66
CA TYR A 52 0.00 7.20 -0.56
C TYR A 52 0.32 8.68 -0.84
N PHE A 53 1.50 8.98 -1.37
CA PHE A 53 1.86 10.36 -1.72
C PHE A 53 0.88 10.95 -2.74
N TYR A 54 0.51 10.19 -3.76
CA TYR A 54 -0.48 10.65 -4.73
C TYR A 54 -1.87 10.79 -4.13
N LEU A 55 -2.23 9.89 -3.20
CA LEU A 55 -3.54 9.93 -2.55
C LEU A 55 -3.71 11.21 -1.73
N GLU A 56 -2.68 11.59 -1.00
CA GLU A 56 -2.72 12.73 -0.09
C GLU A 56 -2.20 14.03 -0.70
N GLY A 57 -1.56 13.95 -1.85
CA GLY A 57 -0.95 15.12 -2.45
C GLY A 57 0.25 15.64 -1.68
N LEU A 58 1.11 14.74 -1.21
CA LEU A 58 2.30 15.08 -0.44
C LEU A 58 3.53 15.08 -1.34
N GLY A 59 4.16 16.24 -1.51
CA GLY A 59 5.36 16.36 -2.34
C GLY A 59 5.11 16.15 -3.82
N VAL A 60 3.86 15.99 -4.22
CA VAL A 60 3.43 15.76 -5.59
C VAL A 60 1.97 16.18 -5.66
N GLU A 61 1.49 16.55 -6.83
CA GLU A 61 0.08 16.90 -7.00
C GLU A 61 -0.79 15.68 -6.77
N LYS A 62 -1.86 15.85 -6.00
CA LYS A 62 -2.83 14.78 -5.72
C LYS A 62 -3.38 14.23 -7.04
N ASP A 63 -3.38 12.90 -7.17
CA ASP A 63 -3.83 12.25 -8.39
C ASP A 63 -4.36 10.87 -8.01
N LEU A 64 -5.68 10.73 -7.94
CA LEU A 64 -6.30 9.49 -7.48
C LEU A 64 -6.09 8.32 -8.45
N PRO A 65 -6.19 8.48 -9.77
CA PRO A 65 -5.84 7.39 -10.67
C PRO A 65 -4.41 6.89 -10.52
N LYS A 66 -3.46 7.79 -10.31
CA LYS A 66 -2.06 7.38 -10.07
C LYS A 66 -1.90 6.71 -8.72
N ALA A 67 -2.62 7.19 -7.70
CA ALA A 67 -2.64 6.54 -6.39
C ALA A 67 -3.11 5.09 -6.52
N PHE A 68 -4.18 4.88 -7.28
CA PHE A 68 -4.70 3.54 -7.55
C PHE A 68 -3.65 2.70 -8.29
N TYR A 69 -3.06 3.23 -9.34
CA TYR A 69 -2.07 2.51 -10.16
C TYR A 69 -0.93 1.96 -9.30
N TRP A 70 -0.32 2.81 -8.48
CA TRP A 70 0.82 2.41 -7.67
C TRP A 70 0.43 1.47 -6.53
N THR A 71 -0.74 1.70 -5.93
CA THR A 71 -1.26 0.82 -4.88
C THR A 71 -1.56 -0.57 -5.44
N GLU A 72 -2.12 -0.64 -6.66
CA GLU A 72 -2.38 -1.92 -7.31
C GLU A 72 -1.08 -2.68 -7.58
N ARG A 73 -0.04 -1.99 -8.02
CA ARG A 73 1.27 -2.63 -8.21
C ARG A 73 1.80 -3.20 -6.90
N ALA A 74 1.74 -2.41 -5.83
CA ALA A 74 2.20 -2.88 -4.52
C ALA A 74 1.43 -4.12 -4.07
N ALA A 75 0.10 -4.08 -4.22
CA ALA A 75 -0.77 -5.18 -3.82
C ALA A 75 -0.46 -6.46 -4.61
N THR A 76 -0.29 -6.34 -5.93
CA THR A 76 0.00 -7.51 -6.78
C THR A 76 1.40 -8.05 -6.52
N HIS A 77 2.31 -7.22 -6.02
CA HIS A 77 3.65 -7.66 -5.62
C HIS A 77 3.68 -8.20 -4.19
N GLY A 78 2.54 -8.28 -3.53
CA GLY A 78 2.42 -8.94 -2.23
C GLY A 78 2.50 -8.05 -1.00
N ASP A 79 2.58 -6.72 -1.17
CA ASP A 79 2.63 -5.83 -0.02
C ASP A 79 1.27 -5.81 0.70
N TRP A 80 1.27 -6.16 1.99
CA TRP A 80 0.01 -6.31 2.72
C TRP A 80 -0.73 -4.99 2.95
N ASP A 81 0.01 -3.89 3.14
CA ASP A 81 -0.61 -2.56 3.23
C ASP A 81 -1.19 -2.15 1.88
N GLY A 82 -0.46 -2.45 0.80
CA GLY A 82 -0.97 -2.21 -0.55
C GLY A 82 -2.25 -2.98 -0.81
N GLN A 83 -2.32 -4.23 -0.37
CA GLN A 83 -3.52 -5.06 -0.52
C GLN A 83 -4.69 -4.49 0.27
N TYR A 84 -4.47 -4.08 1.52
CA TYR A 84 -5.52 -3.46 2.32
C TYR A 84 -5.99 -2.14 1.67
N ASN A 85 -5.04 -1.30 1.27
CA ASN A 85 -5.36 -0.01 0.65
C ASN A 85 -6.12 -0.20 -0.66
N LEU A 86 -5.73 -1.20 -1.45
CA LEU A 86 -6.42 -1.48 -2.70
C LEU A 86 -7.86 -1.93 -2.44
N GLY A 87 -8.07 -2.75 -1.41
CA GLY A 87 -9.41 -3.11 -0.97
C GLY A 87 -10.24 -1.88 -0.64
N SER A 88 -9.66 -0.95 0.10
CA SER A 88 -10.31 0.30 0.47
C SER A 88 -10.64 1.15 -0.76
N PHE A 89 -9.74 1.21 -1.75
CA PHE A 89 -9.98 1.97 -2.98
C PHE A 89 -11.17 1.41 -3.76
N TYR A 90 -11.27 0.09 -3.85
CA TYR A 90 -12.42 -0.54 -4.50
C TYR A 90 -13.71 -0.36 -3.68
N GLU A 91 -13.60 -0.43 -2.35
CA GLU A 91 -14.78 -0.26 -1.49
C GLU A 91 -15.39 1.12 -1.65
N ASP A 92 -14.55 2.15 -1.74
CA ASP A 92 -14.99 3.55 -1.77
C ASP A 92 -15.00 4.15 -3.17
N GLY A 93 -14.46 3.47 -4.17
CA GLY A 93 -14.37 4.00 -5.52
C GLY A 93 -13.34 5.12 -5.64
N VAL A 94 -12.15 4.93 -5.07
CA VAL A 94 -11.08 5.93 -5.11
C VAL A 94 -10.14 5.61 -6.28
N GLY A 95 -10.12 6.50 -7.27
CA GLY A 95 -9.27 6.32 -8.46
C GLY A 95 -9.69 5.17 -9.36
N VAL A 96 -10.81 4.51 -9.06
CA VAL A 96 -11.31 3.36 -9.79
C VAL A 96 -12.81 3.26 -9.47
N ALA A 97 -13.57 2.59 -10.32
CA ALA A 97 -14.99 2.36 -10.06
C ALA A 97 -15.16 1.48 -8.81
N GLN A 98 -16.12 1.83 -7.98
CA GLN A 98 -16.43 1.06 -6.78
C GLN A 98 -16.76 -0.39 -7.15
N ASP A 99 -16.18 -1.33 -6.40
CA ASP A 99 -16.41 -2.75 -6.64
C ASP A 99 -16.18 -3.50 -5.32
N VAL A 100 -17.28 -3.77 -4.62
CA VAL A 100 -17.23 -4.39 -3.29
C VAL A 100 -16.67 -5.81 -3.35
N GLU A 101 -16.94 -6.54 -4.41
CA GLU A 101 -16.42 -7.91 -4.54
C GLU A 101 -14.89 -7.92 -4.68
N LYS A 102 -14.34 -6.99 -5.44
CA LYS A 102 -12.88 -6.85 -5.53
C LYS A 102 -12.31 -6.36 -4.21
N ALA A 103 -13.02 -5.48 -3.50
CA ALA A 103 -12.59 -5.04 -2.16
C ALA A 103 -12.46 -6.25 -1.23
N LYS A 104 -13.45 -7.12 -1.22
CA LYS A 104 -13.42 -8.34 -0.38
C LYS A 104 -12.23 -9.23 -0.74
N TYR A 105 -11.96 -9.38 -2.02
CA TYR A 105 -10.82 -10.18 -2.47
C TYR A 105 -9.50 -9.67 -1.87
N TRP A 106 -9.27 -8.36 -1.97
CA TRP A 106 -8.01 -7.78 -1.49
C TRP A 106 -7.93 -7.72 0.03
N TYR A 107 -9.05 -7.47 0.71
CA TYR A 107 -9.08 -7.55 2.18
C TYR A 107 -8.74 -8.97 2.65
N LYS A 108 -9.26 -9.99 1.97
CA LYS A 108 -8.93 -11.37 2.30
C LYS A 108 -7.44 -11.64 2.11
N ALA A 109 -6.87 -11.18 1.00
CA ALA A 109 -5.44 -11.36 0.73
C ALA A 109 -4.58 -10.74 1.83
N ALA A 110 -4.89 -9.51 2.24
CA ALA A 110 -4.15 -8.84 3.30
C ALA A 110 -4.35 -9.53 4.65
N ALA A 111 -5.58 -9.97 4.94
CA ALA A 111 -5.90 -10.67 6.19
C ALA A 111 -5.12 -11.99 6.30
N GLN A 112 -4.93 -12.68 5.18
CA GLN A 112 -4.15 -13.92 5.15
C GLN A 112 -2.68 -13.69 5.51
N GLN A 113 -2.19 -12.47 5.32
CA GLN A 113 -0.84 -12.08 5.76
C GLN A 113 -0.82 -11.56 7.20
N GLY A 114 -1.98 -11.48 7.87
CA GLY A 114 -2.06 -11.03 9.25
C GLY A 114 -2.31 -9.54 9.42
N HIS A 115 -2.75 -8.84 8.39
CA HIS A 115 -3.01 -7.40 8.47
C HIS A 115 -4.24 -7.14 9.34
N ASP A 116 -4.05 -6.46 10.48
CA ASP A 116 -5.09 -6.30 11.50
C ASP A 116 -6.36 -5.62 10.97
N LEU A 117 -6.21 -4.53 10.22
CA LEU A 117 -7.37 -3.82 9.68
C LEU A 117 -8.10 -4.64 8.63
N ALA A 118 -7.37 -5.43 7.85
CA ALA A 118 -7.97 -6.31 6.87
C ALA A 118 -8.73 -7.45 7.54
N ILE A 119 -8.19 -7.97 8.64
CA ILE A 119 -8.87 -9.00 9.44
C ILE A 119 -10.20 -8.44 9.96
N GLN A 120 -10.18 -7.20 10.45
CA GLN A 120 -11.40 -6.56 10.90
C GLN A 120 -12.42 -6.43 9.77
N LYS A 121 -11.97 -6.02 8.58
CA LYS A 121 -12.85 -5.93 7.41
C LYS A 121 -13.44 -7.29 7.04
N CYS A 122 -12.63 -8.33 7.09
CA CYS A 122 -13.11 -9.68 6.82
C CYS A 122 -14.19 -10.11 7.82
N ARG A 123 -14.04 -9.73 9.08
CA ARG A 123 -15.06 -10.00 10.10
C ARG A 123 -16.35 -9.26 9.78
N GLU A 124 -16.25 -7.99 9.38
CA GLU A 124 -17.43 -7.18 9.02
C GLU A 124 -18.18 -7.77 7.83
N TYR A 125 -17.43 -8.26 6.84
CA TYR A 125 -18.02 -8.86 5.64
C TYR A 125 -18.30 -10.36 5.79
N ARG A 126 -17.97 -10.95 6.96
CA ARG A 126 -18.13 -12.39 7.24
C ARG A 126 -17.35 -13.25 6.25
N ILE A 127 -16.14 -12.84 5.95
CA ILE A 127 -15.23 -13.57 5.06
C ILE A 127 -14.33 -14.48 5.88
N ASN A 128 -14.27 -15.74 5.50
CA ASN A 128 -13.29 -16.66 6.07
C ASN A 128 -11.96 -16.49 5.34
N TYR A 129 -10.96 -15.98 6.03
CA TYR A 129 -9.65 -15.71 5.43
C TYR A 129 -8.58 -16.74 5.84
N GLU A 130 -8.93 -17.69 6.67
CA GLU A 130 -7.96 -18.62 7.26
C GLU A 130 -7.62 -19.82 6.38
N ILE A 131 -8.12 -19.91 5.20
CA ILE A 131 -7.87 -21.06 4.33
C ILE A 131 -6.58 -20.94 3.56
#